data_12fe0b40a218fff03cb38d09a6506579
#
_entry.id   12fe0b40a218fff03cb38d09a6506579
#
_cell.length_a   1.000
_cell.length_b   1.000
_cell.length_c   1.000
_cell.angle_alpha   90.00
_cell.angle_beta   90.00
_cell.angle_gamma   90.00
#
_symmetry.space_group_name_H-M   'P 1'
#
loop_
_entity.id
_entity.type
_entity.pdbx_description
1 polymer ?
#
loop_
_entity_poly.entity_id
_entity_poly.type
_entity_poly.pdbx_seq_one_letter_code
_entity_poly.pdbx_strand_id
1 'polypeptide(L)' 'MIEKIRREIETLEQSATRLQNLAENNPAIRRNAEIILSFIYILKFITPETGKEEK' A
#
# COMPACT_ATOMS: atom_id res chain seq x y z
N MET A 1 -1.61 16.40 -8.33
CA MET A 1 -2.44 15.19 -8.40
C MET A 1 -1.66 13.93 -8.04
N ILE A 2 -0.54 13.70 -8.67
CA ILE A 2 0.26 12.51 -8.40
C ILE A 2 0.71 12.45 -6.94
N GLU A 3 1.06 13.59 -6.37
CA GLU A 3 1.47 13.58 -4.96
C GLU A 3 0.38 13.10 -4.04
N LYS A 4 -0.87 13.51 -4.34
CA LYS A 4 -1.98 13.08 -3.52
C LYS A 4 -2.24 11.59 -3.67
N ILE A 5 -2.09 11.10 -4.88
CA ILE A 5 -2.26 9.66 -5.12
C ILE A 5 -1.19 8.88 -4.35
N ARG A 6 0.06 9.31 -4.44
CA ARG A 6 1.13 8.62 -3.74
C ARG A 6 0.91 8.62 -2.23
N ARG A 7 0.44 9.75 -1.70
CA ARG A 7 0.18 9.84 -0.27
C ARG A 7 -0.91 8.86 0.17
N GLU A 8 -1.95 8.74 -0.65
CA GLU A 8 -3.01 7.79 -0.33
C GLU A 8 -2.50 6.36 -0.38
N ILE A 9 -1.66 6.05 -1.35
CA ILE A 9 -1.10 4.71 -1.44
C ILE A 9 -0.24 4.42 -0.21
N GLU A 10 0.54 5.39 0.23
CA GLU A 10 1.35 5.21 1.43
C GLU A 10 0.50 4.99 2.66
N THR A 11 -0.60 5.71 2.75
CA THR A 11 -1.52 5.55 3.88
C THR A 11 -2.13 4.15 3.86
N LEU A 12 -2.51 3.68 2.68
CA LEU A 12 -3.03 2.33 2.54
C LEU A 12 -2.00 1.29 2.98
N GLU A 13 -0.75 1.51 2.58
CA GLU A 13 0.31 0.57 2.94
C GLU A 13 0.49 0.51 4.46
N GLN A 14 0.49 1.66 5.08
CA GLN A 14 0.65 1.71 6.53
C GLN A 14 -0.50 1.01 7.23
N SER A 15 -1.73 1.24 6.76
CA SER A 15 -2.89 0.62 7.36
C SER A 15 -2.89 -0.89 7.16
N ALA A 16 -2.53 -1.34 5.97
CA ALA A 16 -2.49 -2.78 5.70
C ALA A 16 -1.40 -3.45 6.54
N THR A 17 -0.27 -2.79 6.72
CA THR A 17 0.80 -3.33 7.55
C THR A 17 0.36 -3.44 9.00
N ARG A 18 -0.32 -2.41 9.49
CA ARG A 18 -0.84 -2.46 10.86
C ARG A 18 -1.86 -3.58 11.02
N LEU A 19 -2.73 -3.72 10.03
CA LEU A 19 -3.72 -4.78 10.07
C LEU A 19 -3.06 -6.15 10.11
N GLN A 20 -2.04 -6.34 9.30
CA GLN A 20 -1.31 -7.59 9.29
C GLN A 20 -0.74 -7.91 10.68
N ASN A 21 -0.17 -6.90 11.32
CA ASN A 21 0.41 -7.10 12.64
C ASN A 21 -0.65 -7.36 13.71
N LEU A 22 -1.77 -6.64 13.62
CA LEU A 22 -2.84 -6.84 14.58
C LEU A 22 -3.49 -8.20 14.45
N ALA A 23 -3.43 -8.78 13.27
CA ALA A 23 -4.10 -10.04 12.98
C ALA A 23 -3.17 -11.24 13.13
N GLU A 24 -2.16 -11.13 14.00
CA GLU A 24 -1.19 -12.23 14.08
C GLU A 24 -1.85 -13.53 14.54
N ASN A 25 -2.96 -13.45 15.27
CA ASN A 25 -3.68 -14.65 15.70
C ASN A 25 -4.90 -14.93 14.84
N ASN A 26 -4.98 -14.31 13.67
CA ASN A 26 -6.11 -14.52 12.77
C ASN A 26 -5.57 -14.75 11.37
N PRO A 27 -5.31 -16.03 11.02
CA PRO A 27 -4.66 -16.31 9.73
C PRO A 27 -5.41 -15.81 8.52
N ALA A 28 -6.74 -15.84 8.55
CA ALA A 28 -7.50 -15.40 7.38
C ALA A 28 -7.33 -13.91 7.15
N ILE A 29 -7.43 -13.11 8.20
CA ILE A 29 -7.26 -11.67 8.05
C ILE A 29 -5.81 -11.34 7.69
N ARG A 30 -4.86 -12.00 8.32
CA ARG A 30 -3.47 -11.76 8.02
C ARG A 30 -3.16 -12.07 6.55
N ARG A 31 -3.68 -13.18 6.06
CA ARG A 31 -3.47 -13.56 4.66
C ARG A 31 -4.04 -12.50 3.73
N ASN A 32 -5.25 -12.03 4.02
CA ASN A 32 -5.85 -11.02 3.18
C ASN A 32 -5.11 -9.70 3.25
N ALA A 33 -4.58 -9.34 4.40
CA ALA A 33 -3.76 -8.14 4.50
C ALA A 33 -2.51 -8.26 3.63
N GLU A 34 -1.91 -9.45 3.57
CA GLU A 34 -0.77 -9.67 2.70
C GLU A 34 -1.14 -9.51 1.24
N ILE A 35 -2.32 -9.98 0.86
CA ILE A 35 -2.78 -9.82 -0.52
C ILE A 35 -2.99 -8.35 -0.84
N ILE A 36 -3.59 -7.60 0.10
CA ILE A 36 -3.75 -6.17 -0.07
C ILE A 36 -2.40 -5.49 -0.28
N LEU A 37 -1.42 -5.86 0.52
CA LEU A 37 -0.08 -5.29 0.37
C LEU A 37 0.52 -5.59 -0.99
N SER A 38 0.26 -6.78 -1.52
CA SER A 38 0.75 -7.12 -2.86
C SER A 38 0.18 -6.16 -3.91
N PHE A 39 -1.10 -5.85 -3.82
CA PHE A 39 -1.70 -4.90 -4.75
C PHE A 39 -1.17 -3.50 -4.53
N ILE A 40 -0.90 -3.13 -3.29
CA ILE A 40 -0.33 -1.82 -3.01
C ILE A 40 1.05 -1.70 -3.64
N TYR A 41 1.85 -2.75 -3.60
CA TYR A 41 3.16 -2.72 -4.26
C TYR A 41 3.03 -2.51 -5.75
N ILE A 42 2.00 -3.12 -6.37
CA ILE A 42 1.75 -2.88 -7.78
C ILE A 42 1.38 -1.43 -8.01
N LEU A 43 0.55 -0.86 -7.15
CA LEU A 43 0.18 0.55 -7.28
C LEU A 43 1.41 1.44 -7.18
N LYS A 44 2.32 1.13 -6.27
CA LYS A 44 3.55 1.91 -6.14
C LYS A 44 4.40 1.79 -7.38
N PHE A 45 4.41 0.61 -7.97
CA PHE A 45 5.22 0.38 -9.16
C PHE A 45 4.71 1.18 -10.36
N ILE A 46 3.39 1.25 -10.52
CA ILE A 46 2.81 1.92 -11.68
C ILE A 46 2.60 3.41 -11.47
N THR A 47 2.82 3.92 -10.26
CA THR A 47 2.63 5.34 -9.97
C THR A 47 3.95 6.07 -10.16
N PRO A 48 4.01 7.08 -11.03
CA PRO A 48 5.27 7.80 -11.25
C PRO A 48 5.73 8.50 -9.99
N GLU A 49 7.03 8.63 -9.85
CA GLU A 49 7.57 9.42 -8.78
C GLU A 49 7.35 10.89 -9.07
N THR A 50 7.12 11.64 -8.01
CA THR A 50 6.75 13.04 -8.14
C THR A 50 7.73 13.83 -9.01
N GLY A 51 9.01 13.67 -8.76
CA GLY A 51 9.98 14.46 -9.49
C GLY A 51 10.10 14.11 -10.96
N LYS A 52 9.77 12.89 -11.32
CA LYS A 52 9.99 12.43 -12.68
C LYS A 52 8.89 12.84 -13.61
N GLU A 53 7.69 12.92 -13.12
CA GLU A 53 6.58 13.22 -14.01
C GLU A 53 6.60 14.65 -14.49
N GLU A 54 7.42 15.47 -13.90
CA GLU A 54 7.47 16.87 -14.28
C GLU A 54 8.33 17.11 -15.49
N LYS A 55 8.94 16.09 -15.98
CA LYS A 55 9.68 16.25 -17.21
C LYS A 55 8.76 16.29 -18.40
#